data_bd4a022963acbb37aefed1b40e87d432
#
_entry.id   bd4a022963acbb37aefed1b40e87d432
#
_cell.length_a   1.000
_cell.length_b   1.000
_cell.length_c   1.000
_cell.angle_alpha   90.00
_cell.angle_beta   90.00
_cell.angle_gamma   90.00
#
_symmetry.space_group_name_H-M   'P 1'
#
loop_
_entity.id
_entity.type
_entity.pdbx_description
1 polymer ?
#
loop_
_entity_poly.entity_id
_entity_poly.type
_entity_poly.pdbx_seq_one_letter_code
_entity_poly.pdbx_strand_id
1 'polypeptide(L)'
;MAERAEKAHDGSLREFFATPLPSPDTPIAQVPMAALDMETTGLDERRHAIISIGVVPFTLDSIPLAQRRYWVVKPSRPLDEASIAYHHITHSEIATAPDFDAVLDELLAVLAGRLVVVHFRNIERPFLDAAVKARRGEGVMFPMIDTMSLEARMHRQTLWARFRRWLGRPPVSIRLHASRERYGLPAYQGHHALVDALATAELLQAQISYHYTPETQLKDIWV
;
A
#
# COMPACT_ATOMS: atom_id res chain seq x y z
N MET A 1 -5.38 17.82 -0.63
CA MET A 1 -6.28 17.21 -1.63
C MET A 1 -7.00 18.31 -2.44
N ALA A 2 -7.78 19.22 -1.85
CA ALA A 2 -8.55 20.24 -2.57
C ALA A 2 -7.72 21.08 -3.59
N GLU A 3 -6.57 21.61 -3.20
CA GLU A 3 -5.68 22.34 -4.11
C GLU A 3 -5.21 21.50 -5.32
N ARG A 4 -5.06 20.19 -5.15
CA ARG A 4 -4.72 19.26 -6.24
C ARG A 4 -5.91 19.03 -7.16
N ALA A 5 -7.12 18.95 -6.61
CA ALA A 5 -8.33 18.83 -7.43
C ALA A 5 -8.51 20.03 -8.38
N GLU A 6 -8.22 21.24 -7.90
CA GLU A 6 -8.29 22.46 -8.73
C GLU A 6 -7.24 22.49 -9.85
N LYS A 7 -6.07 21.89 -9.62
CA LYS A 7 -4.95 21.85 -10.56
C LYS A 7 -4.98 20.65 -11.50
N ALA A 8 -5.78 19.61 -11.19
CA ALA A 8 -5.84 18.40 -12.00
C ALA A 8 -6.53 18.67 -13.34
N HIS A 9 -5.88 18.25 -14.43
CA HIS A 9 -6.41 18.33 -15.79
C HIS A 9 -7.18 17.06 -16.16
N ASP A 10 -6.73 15.91 -15.68
CA ASP A 10 -7.42 14.64 -15.86
C ASP A 10 -8.70 14.55 -15.00
N GLY A 11 -9.81 14.09 -15.60
CA GLY A 11 -11.11 14.05 -14.94
C GLY A 11 -11.15 13.10 -13.75
N SER A 12 -10.59 11.92 -13.88
CA SER A 12 -10.56 10.89 -12.84
C SER A 12 -9.66 11.29 -11.67
N LEU A 13 -8.52 11.93 -11.95
CA LEU A 13 -7.64 12.48 -10.92
C LEU A 13 -8.30 13.66 -10.19
N ARG A 14 -9.03 14.51 -10.93
CA ARG A 14 -9.79 15.60 -10.31
C ARG A 14 -10.84 15.07 -9.35
N GLU A 15 -11.62 14.09 -9.76
CA GLU A 15 -12.64 13.44 -8.92
C GLU A 15 -12.01 12.77 -7.69
N PHE A 16 -10.92 12.04 -7.88
CA PHE A 16 -10.17 11.43 -6.79
C PHE A 16 -9.70 12.46 -5.77
N PHE A 17 -9.09 13.57 -6.21
CA PHE A 17 -8.61 14.61 -5.31
C PHE A 17 -9.73 15.46 -4.69
N ALA A 18 -10.88 15.60 -5.37
CA ALA A 18 -12.05 16.29 -4.86
C ALA A 18 -12.79 15.51 -3.78
N THR A 19 -12.67 14.16 -3.78
CA THR A 19 -13.27 13.31 -2.75
C THR A 19 -12.54 13.54 -1.41
N PRO A 20 -13.24 14.01 -0.36
CA PRO A 20 -12.59 14.37 0.89
C PRO A 20 -12.04 13.13 1.60
N LEU A 21 -10.84 13.23 2.13
CA LEU A 21 -10.28 12.27 3.08
C LEU A 21 -10.74 12.62 4.50
N PRO A 22 -10.75 11.64 5.41
CA PRO A 22 -10.96 11.90 6.82
C PRO A 22 -10.01 12.98 7.37
N SER A 23 -10.50 13.78 8.31
CA SER A 23 -9.69 14.80 8.98
C SER A 23 -8.52 14.17 9.74
N PRO A 24 -7.37 14.86 9.88
CA PRO A 24 -6.25 14.41 10.71
C PRO A 24 -6.65 14.07 12.16
N ASP A 25 -7.71 14.69 12.67
CA ASP A 25 -8.21 14.48 14.04
C ASP A 25 -9.28 13.38 14.12
N THR A 26 -9.64 12.75 13.02
CA THR A 26 -10.61 11.64 12.99
C THR A 26 -10.05 10.43 13.74
N PRO A 27 -10.80 9.81 14.69
CA PRO A 27 -10.43 8.55 15.30
C PRO A 27 -10.28 7.44 14.25
N ILE A 28 -9.25 6.60 14.41
CA ILE A 28 -8.95 5.53 13.43
C ILE A 28 -10.12 4.55 13.22
N ALA A 29 -10.93 4.32 14.25
CA ALA A 29 -12.13 3.49 14.18
C ALA A 29 -13.17 3.99 13.14
N GLN A 30 -13.16 5.29 12.83
CA GLN A 30 -14.11 5.92 11.91
C GLN A 30 -13.54 6.10 10.50
N VAL A 31 -12.29 5.69 10.27
CA VAL A 31 -11.58 5.93 9.02
C VAL A 31 -11.87 4.80 8.02
N PRO A 32 -12.48 5.08 6.86
CA PRO A 32 -12.50 4.12 5.76
C PRO A 32 -11.09 4.00 5.17
N MET A 33 -10.60 2.78 5.03
CA MET A 33 -9.25 2.47 4.59
C MET A 33 -9.25 1.57 3.36
N ALA A 34 -8.13 1.58 2.63
CA ALA A 34 -7.87 0.63 1.56
C ALA A 34 -6.41 0.18 1.66
N ALA A 35 -6.18 -1.10 1.94
CA ALA A 35 -4.86 -1.67 1.84
C ALA A 35 -4.49 -1.85 0.37
N LEU A 36 -3.31 -1.43 -0.01
CA LEU A 36 -2.77 -1.48 -1.36
C LEU A 36 -1.41 -2.18 -1.32
N ASP A 37 -1.22 -3.10 -2.25
CA ASP A 37 0.07 -3.71 -2.53
C ASP A 37 0.25 -3.91 -4.03
N MET A 38 1.50 -3.91 -4.51
CA MET A 38 1.82 -4.04 -5.92
C MET A 38 2.98 -4.99 -6.14
N GLU A 39 2.86 -5.86 -7.16
CA GLU A 39 4.02 -6.55 -7.71
C GLU A 39 4.63 -5.73 -8.84
N THR A 40 5.93 -5.68 -8.87
CA THR A 40 6.70 -4.88 -9.83
C THR A 40 7.83 -5.69 -10.46
N THR A 41 8.32 -5.26 -11.59
CA THR A 41 9.48 -5.93 -12.24
C THR A 41 10.80 -5.69 -11.51
N GLY A 42 10.83 -4.90 -10.43
CA GLY A 42 11.99 -4.58 -9.62
C GLY A 42 11.73 -3.37 -8.71
N LEU A 43 12.76 -2.82 -8.09
CA LEU A 43 12.61 -1.88 -6.96
C LEU A 43 12.78 -0.38 -7.33
N ASP A 44 13.13 -0.05 -8.56
CA ASP A 44 13.38 1.32 -9.02
C ASP A 44 12.29 1.72 -10.04
N GLU A 45 11.39 2.61 -9.67
CA GLU A 45 10.25 3.07 -10.48
C GLU A 45 10.66 3.72 -11.82
N ARG A 46 11.92 4.16 -11.93
CA ARG A 46 12.45 4.74 -13.18
C ARG A 46 12.83 3.66 -14.19
N ARG A 47 13.09 2.44 -13.74
CA ARG A 47 13.61 1.32 -14.55
C ARG A 47 12.64 0.17 -14.65
N HIS A 48 11.71 0.06 -13.71
CA HIS A 48 10.80 -1.06 -13.56
C HIS A 48 9.35 -0.59 -13.68
N ALA A 49 8.43 -1.54 -13.78
CA ALA A 49 7.01 -1.28 -13.99
C ALA A 49 6.15 -2.13 -13.05
N ILE A 50 4.93 -1.67 -12.81
CA ILE A 50 3.89 -2.42 -12.10
C ILE A 50 3.44 -3.59 -12.98
N ILE A 51 3.22 -4.77 -12.36
CA ILE A 51 2.73 -5.99 -13.00
C ILE A 51 1.34 -6.36 -12.48
N SER A 52 1.12 -6.20 -11.17
CA SER A 52 -0.19 -6.42 -10.58
C SER A 52 -0.45 -5.48 -9.42
N ILE A 53 -1.72 -5.28 -9.11
CA ILE A 53 -2.18 -4.39 -8.05
C ILE A 53 -3.27 -5.12 -7.28
N GLY A 54 -3.13 -5.17 -5.96
CA GLY A 54 -4.13 -5.67 -5.03
C GLY A 54 -4.67 -4.54 -4.17
N VAL A 55 -5.99 -4.42 -4.05
CA VAL A 55 -6.65 -3.46 -3.17
C VAL A 55 -7.69 -4.16 -2.32
N VAL A 56 -7.63 -3.92 -1.02
CA VAL A 56 -8.59 -4.45 -0.04
C VAL A 56 -9.18 -3.30 0.76
N PRO A 57 -10.39 -2.83 0.44
CA PRO A 57 -11.11 -1.89 1.28
C PRO A 57 -11.42 -2.51 2.65
N PHE A 58 -11.25 -1.74 3.72
CA PHE A 58 -11.51 -2.22 5.08
C PHE A 58 -11.74 -1.07 6.07
N THR A 59 -12.16 -1.42 7.26
CA THR A 59 -12.21 -0.55 8.43
C THR A 59 -11.44 -1.21 9.58
N LEU A 60 -11.32 -0.54 10.72
CA LEU A 60 -10.72 -1.16 11.89
C LEU A 60 -11.46 -2.44 12.34
N ASP A 61 -12.79 -2.47 12.14
CA ASP A 61 -13.66 -3.55 12.61
C ASP A 61 -13.86 -4.69 11.61
N SER A 62 -13.68 -4.44 10.31
CA SER A 62 -14.03 -5.43 9.29
C SER A 62 -13.25 -5.30 7.99
N ILE A 63 -13.05 -6.44 7.33
CA ILE A 63 -12.44 -6.56 5.99
C ILE A 63 -13.47 -7.22 5.05
N PRO A 64 -14.32 -6.46 4.34
CA PRO A 64 -15.32 -7.01 3.44
C PRO A 64 -14.67 -7.54 2.15
N LEU A 65 -14.28 -8.81 2.12
CA LEU A 65 -13.56 -9.43 1.01
C LEU A 65 -14.29 -9.36 -0.33
N ALA A 66 -15.61 -9.17 -0.34
CA ALA A 66 -16.37 -8.96 -1.57
C ALA A 66 -16.02 -7.66 -2.30
N GLN A 67 -15.42 -6.69 -1.60
CA GLN A 67 -15.00 -5.41 -2.16
C GLN A 67 -13.55 -5.40 -2.66
N ARG A 68 -12.82 -6.50 -2.50
CA ARG A 68 -11.43 -6.59 -2.96
C ARG A 68 -11.33 -6.41 -4.47
N ARG A 69 -10.20 -5.88 -4.92
CA ARG A 69 -9.87 -5.73 -6.34
C ARG A 69 -8.48 -6.29 -6.61
N TYR A 70 -8.33 -6.87 -7.77
CA TYR A 70 -7.05 -7.38 -8.23
C TYR A 70 -6.96 -7.20 -9.74
N TRP A 71 -5.87 -6.61 -10.19
CA TRP A 71 -5.60 -6.43 -11.61
C TRP A 71 -4.19 -6.92 -11.92
N VAL A 72 -4.04 -7.68 -12.98
CA VAL A 72 -2.76 -7.87 -13.68
C VAL A 72 -2.72 -6.84 -14.79
N VAL A 73 -1.59 -6.14 -14.92
CA VAL A 73 -1.41 -5.10 -15.93
C VAL A 73 -0.19 -5.39 -16.78
N LYS A 74 -0.25 -5.01 -18.05
CA LYS A 74 0.88 -5.15 -18.95
C LYS A 74 1.97 -4.14 -18.56
N PRO A 75 3.17 -4.60 -18.16
CA PRO A 75 4.24 -3.69 -17.80
C PRO A 75 4.69 -2.87 -19.01
N SER A 76 4.99 -1.60 -18.80
CA SER A 76 5.47 -0.69 -19.84
C SER A 76 6.91 -0.98 -20.30
N ARG A 77 7.57 -1.95 -19.66
CA ARG A 77 8.96 -2.37 -19.92
C ARG A 77 9.06 -3.89 -19.97
N PRO A 78 10.04 -4.44 -20.69
CA PRO A 78 10.25 -5.88 -20.72
C PRO A 78 10.44 -6.47 -19.31
N LEU A 79 9.90 -7.68 -19.13
CA LEU A 79 10.13 -8.48 -17.93
C LEU A 79 11.55 -9.06 -17.95
N ASP A 80 12.20 -9.03 -16.82
CA ASP A 80 13.37 -9.86 -16.56
C ASP A 80 12.88 -11.24 -16.07
N GLU A 81 13.46 -12.33 -16.61
CA GLU A 81 13.13 -13.71 -16.20
C GLU A 81 13.26 -13.91 -14.68
N ALA A 82 14.20 -13.21 -14.03
CA ALA A 82 14.39 -13.24 -12.60
C ALA A 82 13.16 -12.70 -11.82
N SER A 83 12.39 -11.77 -12.39
CA SER A 83 11.23 -11.19 -11.70
C SER A 83 10.06 -12.16 -11.61
N ILE A 84 9.88 -13.05 -12.61
CA ILE A 84 8.79 -14.02 -12.67
C ILE A 84 8.85 -15.03 -11.52
N ALA A 85 10.06 -15.40 -11.10
CA ALA A 85 10.26 -16.33 -9.98
C ALA A 85 9.72 -15.80 -8.64
N TYR A 86 9.51 -14.48 -8.52
CA TYR A 86 9.06 -13.86 -7.28
C TYR A 86 7.54 -13.67 -7.20
N HIS A 87 6.88 -13.23 -8.28
CA HIS A 87 5.45 -12.85 -8.25
C HIS A 87 4.49 -13.91 -8.81
N HIS A 88 5.00 -15.04 -9.30
CA HIS A 88 4.22 -16.18 -9.83
C HIS A 88 3.25 -15.85 -10.99
N ILE A 89 3.30 -14.64 -11.56
CA ILE A 89 2.47 -14.24 -12.68
C ILE A 89 3.17 -14.70 -13.96
N THR A 90 2.47 -15.48 -14.79
CA THR A 90 3.04 -16.09 -15.99
C THR A 90 3.16 -15.10 -17.15
N HIS A 91 4.08 -15.38 -18.08
CA HIS A 91 4.19 -14.59 -19.33
C HIS A 91 2.87 -14.52 -20.11
N SER A 92 2.07 -15.58 -20.09
CA SER A 92 0.78 -15.63 -20.79
C SER A 92 -0.25 -14.69 -20.16
N GLU A 93 -0.31 -14.60 -18.84
CA GLU A 93 -1.19 -13.67 -18.13
C GLU A 93 -0.81 -12.22 -18.44
N ILE A 94 0.48 -11.91 -18.43
CA ILE A 94 0.98 -10.56 -18.73
C ILE A 94 0.78 -10.19 -20.21
N ALA A 95 0.95 -11.13 -21.12
CA ALA A 95 0.79 -10.88 -22.55
C ALA A 95 -0.65 -10.48 -22.93
N THR A 96 -1.64 -11.00 -22.20
CA THR A 96 -3.07 -10.71 -22.40
C THR A 96 -3.60 -9.62 -21.45
N ALA A 97 -2.79 -9.16 -20.49
CA ALA A 97 -3.19 -8.13 -19.52
C ALA A 97 -3.42 -6.78 -20.20
N PRO A 98 -4.38 -5.99 -19.70
CA PRO A 98 -4.63 -4.62 -20.15
C PRO A 98 -3.45 -3.70 -19.80
N ASP A 99 -3.34 -2.57 -20.48
CA ASP A 99 -2.47 -1.48 -20.03
C ASP A 99 -2.95 -0.93 -18.68
N PHE A 100 -2.03 -0.41 -17.88
CA PHE A 100 -2.34 0.22 -16.59
C PHE A 100 -3.42 1.31 -16.70
N ASP A 101 -3.45 2.06 -17.80
CA ASP A 101 -4.46 3.09 -18.03
C ASP A 101 -5.89 2.56 -18.06
N ALA A 102 -6.09 1.34 -18.56
CA ALA A 102 -7.41 0.71 -18.62
C ALA A 102 -8.00 0.36 -17.24
N VAL A 103 -7.17 0.24 -16.21
CA VAL A 103 -7.60 -0.08 -14.84
C VAL A 103 -7.52 1.13 -13.91
N LEU A 104 -6.89 2.22 -14.34
CA LEU A 104 -6.58 3.37 -13.51
C LEU A 104 -7.83 4.05 -12.94
N ASP A 105 -8.87 4.25 -13.74
CA ASP A 105 -10.08 4.92 -13.29
C ASP A 105 -10.81 4.11 -12.21
N GLU A 106 -10.88 2.79 -12.36
CA GLU A 106 -11.44 1.91 -11.33
C GLU A 106 -10.56 1.91 -10.06
N LEU A 107 -9.24 1.88 -10.21
CA LEU A 107 -8.30 1.97 -9.08
C LEU A 107 -8.51 3.27 -8.30
N LEU A 108 -8.54 4.41 -8.98
CA LEU A 108 -8.77 5.71 -8.34
C LEU A 108 -10.14 5.77 -7.65
N ALA A 109 -11.20 5.24 -8.26
CA ALA A 109 -12.52 5.19 -7.68
C ALA A 109 -12.57 4.33 -6.39
N VAL A 110 -11.87 3.20 -6.36
CA VAL A 110 -11.78 2.36 -5.16
C VAL A 110 -10.99 3.03 -4.05
N LEU A 111 -9.96 3.82 -4.38
CA LEU A 111 -9.13 4.53 -3.39
C LEU A 111 -9.77 5.84 -2.93
N ALA A 112 -10.67 6.44 -3.70
CA ALA A 112 -11.28 7.74 -3.41
C ALA A 112 -11.98 7.76 -2.04
N GLY A 113 -11.69 8.77 -1.22
CA GLY A 113 -12.25 8.93 0.12
C GLY A 113 -11.72 7.95 1.18
N ARG A 114 -10.84 7.04 0.80
CA ARG A 114 -10.20 6.08 1.71
C ARG A 114 -8.76 6.45 2.00
N LEU A 115 -8.34 6.23 3.24
CA LEU A 115 -6.92 6.33 3.58
C LEU A 115 -6.20 5.06 3.10
N VAL A 116 -5.22 5.24 2.23
CA VAL A 116 -4.43 4.12 1.71
C VAL A 116 -3.47 3.60 2.78
N VAL A 117 -3.42 2.27 2.90
CA VAL A 117 -2.55 1.56 3.84
C VAL A 117 -1.62 0.65 3.04
N VAL A 118 -0.32 0.76 3.31
CA VAL A 118 0.72 0.01 2.61
C VAL A 118 1.70 -0.63 3.60
N HIS A 119 2.51 -1.55 3.09
CA HIS A 119 3.66 -2.07 3.83
C HIS A 119 4.96 -1.75 3.11
N PHE A 120 5.53 -0.59 3.35
CA PHE A 120 6.72 0.01 2.73
C PHE A 120 6.40 0.99 1.59
N ARG A 121 5.82 2.12 1.94
CA ARG A 121 5.43 3.23 1.03
C ARG A 121 6.48 3.65 -0.02
N ASN A 122 7.75 3.32 0.20
CA ASN A 122 8.84 3.68 -0.72
C ASN A 122 8.82 2.85 -2.02
N ILE A 123 7.96 1.85 -2.12
CA ILE A 123 7.65 1.15 -3.36
C ILE A 123 6.31 1.67 -3.93
N GLU A 124 5.21 1.54 -3.18
CA GLU A 124 3.87 1.80 -3.70
C GLU A 124 3.70 3.24 -4.17
N ARG A 125 4.16 4.21 -3.37
CA ARG A 125 4.00 5.62 -3.69
C ARG A 125 4.73 6.06 -4.97
N PRO A 126 6.05 5.83 -5.14
CA PRO A 126 6.75 6.25 -6.35
C PRO A 126 6.34 5.48 -7.60
N PHE A 127 6.06 4.17 -7.50
CA PHE A 127 5.58 3.40 -8.64
C PHE A 127 4.22 3.85 -9.13
N LEU A 128 3.28 4.08 -8.21
CA LEU A 128 1.94 4.56 -8.57
C LEU A 128 2.00 5.97 -9.17
N ASP A 129 2.75 6.88 -8.55
CA ASP A 129 2.94 8.24 -9.07
C ASP A 129 3.56 8.23 -10.47
N ALA A 130 4.61 7.46 -10.70
CA ALA A 130 5.28 7.35 -11.99
C ALA A 130 4.37 6.73 -13.06
N ALA A 131 3.61 5.68 -12.71
CA ALA A 131 2.71 5.02 -13.64
C ALA A 131 1.56 5.93 -14.07
N VAL A 132 0.94 6.66 -13.13
CA VAL A 132 -0.11 7.63 -13.41
C VAL A 132 0.43 8.79 -14.24
N LYS A 133 1.57 9.35 -13.85
CA LYS A 133 2.21 10.45 -14.59
C LYS A 133 2.54 10.08 -16.03
N ALA A 134 2.99 8.85 -16.27
CA ALA A 134 3.30 8.37 -17.61
C ALA A 134 2.05 8.24 -18.50
N ARG A 135 0.84 8.07 -17.95
CA ARG A 135 -0.42 7.89 -18.68
C ARG A 135 -1.25 9.16 -18.78
N ARG A 136 -1.27 9.97 -17.72
CA ARG A 136 -2.14 11.14 -17.59
C ARG A 136 -1.38 12.47 -17.63
N GLY A 137 -0.03 12.45 -17.72
CA GLY A 137 0.80 13.66 -17.69
C GLY A 137 0.98 14.29 -16.32
N GLU A 138 0.20 13.89 -15.34
CA GLU A 138 0.23 14.36 -13.97
C GLU A 138 0.24 13.20 -12.96
N GLY A 139 0.91 13.37 -11.82
CA GLY A 139 1.12 12.32 -10.84
C GLY A 139 0.03 12.27 -9.76
N VAL A 140 0.04 11.17 -9.00
CA VAL A 140 -0.87 10.96 -7.89
C VAL A 140 -0.11 10.84 -6.57
N MET A 141 -0.34 11.78 -5.65
CA MET A 141 0.28 11.80 -4.32
C MET A 141 -0.80 12.08 -3.26
N PHE A 142 -0.87 11.23 -2.26
CA PHE A 142 -1.85 11.31 -1.17
C PHE A 142 -1.25 10.77 0.15
N PRO A 143 -1.86 11.11 1.31
CA PRO A 143 -1.44 10.57 2.61
C PRO A 143 -1.66 9.07 2.67
N MET A 144 -0.79 8.37 3.41
CA MET A 144 -0.85 6.92 3.61
C MET A 144 -0.56 6.56 5.06
N ILE A 145 -1.03 5.39 5.49
CA ILE A 145 -0.46 4.69 6.64
C ILE A 145 0.55 3.67 6.11
N ASP A 146 1.75 3.68 6.67
CA ASP A 146 2.80 2.70 6.35
C ASP A 146 3.03 1.79 7.57
N THR A 147 2.52 0.57 7.50
CA THR A 147 2.62 -0.42 8.58
C THR A 147 4.07 -0.79 8.90
N MET A 148 4.99 -0.74 7.93
CA MET A 148 6.43 -0.94 8.19
C MET A 148 7.02 0.23 8.99
N SER A 149 6.59 1.47 8.73
CA SER A 149 7.00 2.63 9.50
C SER A 149 6.47 2.57 10.94
N LEU A 150 5.24 2.07 11.15
CA LEU A 150 4.71 1.82 12.50
C LEU A 150 5.55 0.77 13.23
N GLU A 151 5.87 -0.37 12.61
CA GLU A 151 6.79 -1.37 13.17
C GLU A 151 8.16 -0.78 13.54
N ALA A 152 8.70 0.09 12.68
CA ALA A 152 9.97 0.73 12.95
C ALA A 152 9.91 1.65 14.19
N ARG A 153 8.81 2.41 14.35
CA ARG A 153 8.60 3.25 15.55
C ARG A 153 8.58 2.39 16.83
N MET A 154 7.85 1.27 16.81
CA MET A 154 7.67 0.41 17.98
C MET A 154 8.90 -0.45 18.31
N HIS A 155 9.65 -0.92 17.30
CA HIS A 155 10.67 -1.95 17.50
C HIS A 155 12.10 -1.53 17.16
N ARG A 156 12.32 -0.41 16.43
CA ARG A 156 13.65 0.03 15.99
C ARG A 156 14.06 1.40 16.52
N GLN A 157 13.09 2.28 16.81
CA GLN A 157 13.35 3.66 17.22
C GLN A 157 13.32 3.86 18.74
N THR A 158 12.92 2.86 19.51
CA THR A 158 12.90 2.91 20.98
C THR A 158 14.31 2.96 21.57
N LEU A 159 14.46 3.54 22.76
CA LEU A 159 15.74 3.59 23.48
C LEU A 159 16.31 2.18 23.70
N TRP A 160 15.44 1.21 24.01
CA TRP A 160 15.82 -0.19 24.18
C TRP A 160 16.36 -0.82 22.89
N ALA A 161 15.74 -0.55 21.76
CA ALA A 161 16.24 -1.04 20.47
C ALA A 161 17.61 -0.45 20.11
N ARG A 162 17.82 0.83 20.43
CA ARG A 162 19.12 1.51 20.26
C ARG A 162 20.20 0.88 21.16
N PHE A 163 19.88 0.61 22.42
CA PHE A 163 20.78 -0.05 23.37
C PHE A 163 21.14 -1.48 22.91
N ARG A 164 20.14 -2.27 22.48
CA ARG A 164 20.40 -3.61 21.92
C ARG A 164 21.33 -3.58 20.72
N ARG A 165 21.16 -2.60 19.84
CA ARG A 165 22.04 -2.42 18.66
C ARG A 165 23.46 -2.03 19.07
N TRP A 166 23.61 -1.19 20.09
CA TRP A 166 24.90 -0.86 20.66
C TRP A 166 25.61 -2.11 21.23
N LEU A 167 24.88 -3.07 21.77
CA LEU A 167 25.38 -4.37 22.19
C LEU A 167 25.64 -5.35 21.02
N GLY A 168 25.63 -4.91 19.77
CA GLY A 168 25.89 -5.74 18.59
C GLY A 168 24.74 -6.67 18.20
N ARG A 169 23.54 -6.56 18.80
CA ARG A 169 22.40 -7.40 18.44
C ARG A 169 21.75 -6.86 17.14
N PRO A 170 21.41 -7.76 16.17
CA PRO A 170 20.76 -7.34 14.95
C PRO A 170 19.38 -6.71 15.24
N PRO A 171 18.93 -5.74 14.40
CA PRO A 171 17.63 -5.14 14.56
C PRO A 171 16.52 -6.16 14.28
N VAL A 172 15.39 -5.99 14.94
CA VAL A 172 14.20 -6.80 14.69
C VAL A 172 13.75 -6.66 13.24
N SER A 173 13.38 -7.76 12.58
CA SER A 173 12.80 -7.72 11.23
C SER A 173 11.44 -7.00 11.28
N ILE A 174 11.24 -6.07 10.36
CA ILE A 174 9.98 -5.34 10.17
C ILE A 174 9.34 -5.64 8.82
N ARG A 175 9.77 -6.71 8.13
CA ARG A 175 9.13 -7.21 6.91
C ARG A 175 7.73 -7.74 7.24
N LEU A 176 6.81 -7.69 6.29
CA LEU A 176 5.39 -8.05 6.47
C LEU A 176 5.20 -9.40 7.17
N HIS A 177 5.82 -10.46 6.68
CA HIS A 177 5.74 -11.79 7.28
C HIS A 177 6.19 -11.80 8.75
N ALA A 178 7.39 -11.26 9.05
CA ALA A 178 7.94 -11.25 10.41
C ALA A 178 7.13 -10.35 11.37
N SER A 179 6.54 -9.27 10.86
CA SER A 179 5.66 -8.41 11.63
C SER A 179 4.36 -9.15 11.98
N ARG A 180 3.72 -9.79 11.01
CA ARG A 180 2.51 -10.59 11.22
C ARG A 180 2.71 -11.72 12.24
N GLU A 181 3.82 -12.46 12.12
CA GLU A 181 4.19 -13.52 13.06
C GLU A 181 4.28 -13.00 14.50
N ARG A 182 4.82 -11.80 14.71
CA ARG A 182 4.94 -11.16 16.03
C ARG A 182 3.58 -10.91 16.69
N TYR A 183 2.54 -10.64 15.92
CA TYR A 183 1.17 -10.47 16.40
C TYR A 183 0.36 -11.75 16.41
N GLY A 184 0.98 -12.93 16.12
CA GLY A 184 0.28 -14.21 16.08
C GLY A 184 -0.73 -14.34 14.94
N LEU A 185 -0.61 -13.53 13.89
CA LEU A 185 -1.47 -13.61 12.71
C LEU A 185 -1.14 -14.87 11.89
N PRO A 186 -2.13 -15.49 11.22
CA PRO A 186 -1.93 -16.70 10.44
C PRO A 186 -0.83 -16.54 9.38
N ALA A 187 -0.09 -17.63 9.14
CA ALA A 187 0.83 -17.70 8.02
C ALA A 187 0.08 -17.56 6.68
N TYR A 188 0.71 -16.95 5.71
CA TYR A 188 0.15 -16.75 4.38
C TYR A 188 1.24 -16.93 3.31
N GLN A 189 0.83 -17.14 2.07
CA GLN A 189 1.74 -17.19 0.93
C GLN A 189 1.88 -15.78 0.34
N GLY A 190 3.01 -15.15 0.58
CA GLY A 190 3.34 -13.82 0.06
C GLY A 190 3.66 -13.81 -1.44
N HIS A 191 4.01 -12.61 -1.94
CA HIS A 191 4.33 -12.33 -3.35
C HIS A 191 3.14 -12.48 -4.30
N HIS A 192 1.97 -12.08 -3.80
CA HIS A 192 0.77 -11.89 -4.60
C HIS A 192 0.07 -10.63 -4.09
N ALA A 193 0.00 -9.58 -4.92
CA ALA A 193 -0.43 -8.25 -4.51
C ALA A 193 -1.75 -8.23 -3.71
N LEU A 194 -2.77 -9.02 -4.10
CA LEU A 194 -4.02 -9.06 -3.34
C LEU A 194 -3.86 -9.72 -1.96
N VAL A 195 -3.04 -10.76 -1.85
CA VAL A 195 -2.80 -11.47 -0.59
C VAL A 195 -1.97 -10.59 0.34
N ASP A 196 -0.95 -9.91 -0.18
CA ASP A 196 -0.10 -8.99 0.59
C ASP A 196 -0.87 -7.73 1.02
N ALA A 197 -1.81 -7.22 0.20
CA ALA A 197 -2.74 -6.16 0.60
C ALA A 197 -3.65 -6.62 1.76
N LEU A 198 -4.23 -7.84 1.70
CA LEU A 198 -5.00 -8.40 2.79
C LEU A 198 -4.16 -8.57 4.06
N ALA A 199 -2.96 -9.13 3.91
CA ALA A 199 -2.01 -9.31 5.00
C ALA A 199 -1.63 -7.97 5.66
N THR A 200 -1.54 -6.90 4.88
CA THR A 200 -1.27 -5.53 5.34
C THR A 200 -2.46 -4.94 6.10
N ALA A 201 -3.70 -5.17 5.64
CA ALA A 201 -4.91 -4.75 6.35
C ALA A 201 -5.01 -5.41 7.74
N GLU A 202 -4.84 -6.73 7.80
CA GLU A 202 -4.85 -7.50 9.06
C GLU A 202 -3.72 -7.06 10.00
N LEU A 203 -2.52 -6.77 9.44
CA LEU A 203 -1.40 -6.26 10.24
C LEU A 203 -1.73 -4.91 10.88
N LEU A 204 -2.34 -3.97 10.13
CA LEU A 204 -2.72 -2.69 10.72
C LEU A 204 -3.75 -2.86 11.84
N GLN A 205 -4.78 -3.70 11.65
CA GLN A 205 -5.76 -3.99 12.70
C GLN A 205 -5.08 -4.53 13.97
N ALA A 206 -4.12 -5.46 13.82
CA ALA A 206 -3.34 -5.98 14.93
C ALA A 206 -2.47 -4.88 15.59
N GLN A 207 -1.75 -4.07 14.81
CA GLN A 207 -0.93 -2.98 15.34
C GLN A 207 -1.76 -1.98 16.15
N ILE A 208 -2.94 -1.60 15.65
CA ILE A 208 -3.84 -0.71 16.39
C ILE A 208 -4.32 -1.37 17.68
N SER A 209 -4.75 -2.62 17.62
CA SER A 209 -5.22 -3.36 18.81
C SER A 209 -4.16 -3.53 19.90
N TYR A 210 -2.87 -3.69 19.51
CA TYR A 210 -1.79 -3.94 20.48
C TYR A 210 -1.13 -2.68 21.02
N HIS A 211 -1.09 -1.59 20.26
CA HIS A 211 -0.23 -0.44 20.58
C HIS A 211 -0.98 0.90 20.63
N TYR A 212 -2.21 0.94 20.17
CA TYR A 212 -3.04 2.13 20.06
C TYR A 212 -4.44 1.85 20.60
N THR A 213 -5.34 2.81 20.45
CA THR A 213 -6.77 2.64 20.79
C THR A 213 -7.62 3.00 19.56
N PRO A 214 -8.90 2.59 19.51
CA PRO A 214 -9.84 3.00 18.46
C PRO A 214 -10.00 4.52 18.31
N GLU A 215 -9.74 5.27 19.39
CA GLU A 215 -9.82 6.73 19.46
C GLU A 215 -8.53 7.42 19.00
N THR A 216 -7.45 6.69 18.74
CA THR A 216 -6.19 7.25 18.24
C THR A 216 -6.46 8.08 16.99
N GLN A 217 -5.97 9.32 16.98
CA GLN A 217 -6.20 10.24 15.90
C GLN A 217 -5.31 9.88 14.69
N LEU A 218 -5.87 10.07 13.50
CA LEU A 218 -5.22 9.72 12.26
C LEU A 218 -3.83 10.36 12.09
N LYS A 219 -3.68 11.63 12.54
CA LYS A 219 -2.41 12.37 12.49
C LYS A 219 -1.26 11.70 13.25
N ASP A 220 -1.55 10.81 14.21
CA ASP A 220 -0.53 10.15 15.04
C ASP A 220 0.08 8.93 14.32
N ILE A 221 -0.59 8.42 13.29
CA ILE A 221 -0.20 7.18 12.62
C ILE A 221 0.04 7.30 11.11
N TRP A 222 -0.46 8.33 10.45
CA TRP A 222 -0.22 8.52 9.02
C TRP A 222 1.16 9.13 8.69
N VAL A 223 1.55 9.10 7.39
CA VAL A 223 2.83 9.60 6.86
C VAL A 223 2.65 10.25 5.48
#